data_6b1003a39c6d730b889aa0458b821719
#
_entry.id   6b1003a39c6d730b889aa0458b821719
#
_cell.length_a   1.000
_cell.length_b   1.000
_cell.length_c   1.000
_cell.angle_alpha   90.00
_cell.angle_beta   90.00
_cell.angle_gamma   90.00
#
_symmetry.space_group_name_H-M   'P 1'
#
loop_
_entity.id
_entity.type
_entity.pdbx_description
1 polymer ?
#
loop_
_entity_poly.entity_id
_entity_poly.type
_entity_poly.pdbx_seq_one_letter_code
_entity_poly.pdbx_strand_id
1 'polypeptide(L)'
;MENEKLIELKVLGITRSEVQPGAYALLLENADSTPEQARRIPIVVGAAEAQSIAVHLEQVMPSRPLTHDLFVSMFHVYGIELQRVVIYSFKDGVFAAMLHVNNGMAAAEIDSRTSDAIAIALRTGAPIYTTPEVMALTSYEWRRDGDYKPQKPVRLEDMPLEKLERRLQRYVDKEEYEKAARVQKIIAQKTNPTHGED
;
A
#
# COMPACT_ATOMS: atom_id res chain seq x y z
N MET A 1 20.27 6.13 0.23
CA MET A 1 19.37 5.75 -0.90
C MET A 1 19.32 6.92 -1.88
N GLU A 2 20.48 7.15 -2.49
CA GLU A 2 20.63 8.21 -3.50
C GLU A 2 20.42 7.57 -4.87
N ASN A 3 19.53 8.19 -5.67
CA ASN A 3 19.35 7.98 -7.12
C ASN A 3 18.43 6.83 -7.61
N GLU A 4 17.53 6.26 -6.81
CA GLU A 4 16.43 5.54 -7.42
C GLU A 4 15.42 6.55 -8.00
N LYS A 5 15.13 6.42 -9.30
CA LYS A 5 14.17 7.28 -9.99
C LYS A 5 12.77 6.98 -9.45
N LEU A 6 12.32 7.73 -8.44
CA LEU A 6 10.99 7.61 -7.88
C LEU A 6 9.93 7.89 -8.95
N ILE A 7 8.80 7.18 -8.86
CA ILE A 7 7.65 7.33 -9.74
C ILE A 7 6.59 8.13 -8.98
N GLU A 8 6.20 9.26 -9.52
CA GLU A 8 5.14 10.07 -8.96
C GLU A 8 3.78 9.42 -9.15
N LEU A 9 2.94 9.50 -8.12
CA LEU A 9 1.61 8.92 -8.09
C LEU A 9 0.55 9.99 -7.87
N LYS A 10 -0.57 9.86 -8.57
CA LYS A 10 -1.79 10.63 -8.30
C LYS A 10 -2.85 9.73 -7.71
N VAL A 11 -3.66 10.28 -6.80
CA VAL A 11 -4.82 9.59 -6.22
C VAL A 11 -5.98 9.72 -7.19
N LEU A 12 -6.53 8.60 -7.65
CA LEU A 12 -7.70 8.58 -8.54
C LEU A 12 -9.01 8.60 -7.76
N GLY A 13 -9.03 7.97 -6.59
CA GLY A 13 -10.23 7.88 -5.77
C GLY A 13 -10.27 6.60 -4.94
N ILE A 14 -11.45 6.35 -4.37
CA ILE A 14 -11.71 5.20 -3.51
C ILE A 14 -12.89 4.42 -4.07
N THR A 15 -12.78 3.10 -4.06
CA THR A 15 -13.86 2.17 -4.41
C THR A 15 -14.04 1.11 -3.32
N ARG A 16 -15.13 0.35 -3.36
CA ARG A 16 -15.26 -0.82 -2.47
C ARG A 16 -14.26 -1.89 -2.87
N SER A 17 -13.67 -2.54 -1.88
CA SER A 17 -12.76 -3.64 -2.14
C SER A 17 -13.55 -4.89 -2.58
N GLU A 18 -13.20 -5.45 -3.74
CA GLU A 18 -13.75 -6.72 -4.20
C GLU A 18 -13.06 -7.92 -3.52
N VAL A 19 -11.86 -7.70 -2.97
CA VAL A 19 -11.02 -8.74 -2.36
C VAL A 19 -11.38 -8.97 -0.90
N GLN A 20 -11.74 -7.90 -0.19
CA GLN A 20 -11.98 -7.94 1.26
C GLN A 20 -13.31 -7.26 1.58
N PRO A 21 -14.36 -8.03 2.00
CA PRO A 21 -15.64 -7.47 2.41
C PRO A 21 -15.47 -6.44 3.56
N GLY A 22 -16.12 -5.28 3.42
CA GLY A 22 -16.06 -4.21 4.41
C GLY A 22 -14.82 -3.30 4.35
N ALA A 23 -13.87 -3.59 3.47
CA ALA A 23 -12.73 -2.73 3.17
C ALA A 23 -12.94 -1.93 1.89
N TYR A 24 -12.05 -0.97 1.67
CA TYR A 24 -12.03 -0.12 0.49
C TYR A 24 -10.69 -0.26 -0.24
N ALA A 25 -10.68 0.03 -1.53
CA ALA A 25 -9.48 0.12 -2.35
C ALA A 25 -9.23 1.58 -2.72
N LEU A 26 -8.12 2.13 -2.25
CA LEU A 26 -7.60 3.41 -2.68
C LEU A 26 -6.80 3.18 -3.96
N LEU A 27 -7.16 3.87 -5.03
CA LEU A 27 -6.53 3.72 -6.34
C LEU A 27 -5.52 4.84 -6.59
N LEU A 28 -4.27 4.46 -6.81
CA LEU A 28 -3.20 5.34 -7.23
C LEU A 28 -2.80 5.04 -8.67
N GLU A 29 -2.34 6.03 -9.41
CA GLU A 29 -1.89 5.90 -10.80
C GLU A 29 -0.59 6.69 -10.98
N ASN A 30 0.33 6.20 -11.82
CA ASN A 30 1.52 6.96 -12.17
C ASN A 30 1.14 8.28 -12.87
N ALA A 31 1.67 9.40 -12.36
CA ALA A 31 1.21 10.74 -12.74
C ALA A 31 1.49 11.07 -14.22
N ASP A 32 2.68 10.70 -14.71
CA ASP A 32 3.19 11.05 -16.05
C ASP A 32 2.76 10.07 -17.15
N SER A 33 1.77 9.22 -16.90
CA SER A 33 1.37 8.20 -17.88
C SER A 33 0.37 8.70 -18.90
N THR A 34 0.54 8.27 -20.17
CA THR A 34 -0.56 8.30 -21.13
C THR A 34 -1.62 7.27 -20.76
N PRO A 35 -2.88 7.43 -21.23
CA PRO A 35 -3.94 6.46 -20.91
C PRO A 35 -3.60 5.00 -21.28
N GLU A 36 -2.75 4.79 -22.28
CA GLU A 36 -2.31 3.47 -22.73
C GLU A 36 -1.20 2.87 -21.84
N GLN A 37 -0.49 3.73 -21.10
CA GLN A 37 0.63 3.36 -20.22
C GLN A 37 0.29 3.49 -18.75
N ALA A 38 -0.97 3.81 -18.44
CA ALA A 38 -1.42 4.00 -17.09
C ALA A 38 -1.33 2.70 -16.29
N ARG A 39 -0.59 2.76 -15.20
CA ARG A 39 -0.46 1.66 -14.24
C ARG A 39 -1.06 2.09 -12.90
N ARG A 40 -1.89 1.23 -12.34
CA ARG A 40 -2.60 1.50 -11.09
C ARG A 40 -2.16 0.60 -9.97
N ILE A 41 -2.08 1.17 -8.78
CA ILE A 41 -1.80 0.44 -7.53
C ILE A 41 -3.07 0.50 -6.69
N PRO A 42 -3.73 -0.64 -6.41
CA PRO A 42 -4.84 -0.71 -5.46
C PRO A 42 -4.28 -0.94 -4.07
N ILE A 43 -4.60 -0.06 -3.13
CA ILE A 43 -4.21 -0.20 -1.72
C ILE A 43 -5.46 -0.45 -0.91
N VAL A 44 -5.53 -1.60 -0.25
CA VAL A 44 -6.65 -1.92 0.64
C VAL A 44 -6.54 -1.11 1.91
N VAL A 45 -7.60 -0.38 2.25
CA VAL A 45 -7.69 0.51 3.42
C VAL A 45 -8.97 0.22 4.21
N GLY A 46 -8.92 0.47 5.52
CA GLY A 46 -10.07 0.35 6.39
C GLY A 46 -11.12 1.44 6.14
N ALA A 47 -12.31 1.25 6.67
CA ALA A 47 -13.43 2.17 6.47
C ALA A 47 -13.15 3.57 7.03
N ALA A 48 -12.48 3.67 8.18
CA ALA A 48 -12.16 4.95 8.82
C ALA A 48 -11.13 5.75 8.02
N GLU A 49 -10.09 5.07 7.52
CA GLU A 49 -9.07 5.66 6.67
C GLU A 49 -9.66 6.09 5.32
N ALA A 50 -10.47 5.23 4.71
CA ALA A 50 -11.19 5.53 3.46
C ALA A 50 -12.10 6.75 3.63
N GLN A 51 -12.87 6.84 4.71
CA GLN A 51 -13.73 7.98 5.01
C GLN A 51 -12.92 9.26 5.14
N SER A 52 -11.79 9.23 5.84
CA SER A 52 -10.94 10.41 6.02
C SER A 52 -10.36 10.91 4.70
N ILE A 53 -9.97 10.00 3.80
CA ILE A 53 -9.46 10.35 2.47
C ILE A 53 -10.62 10.87 1.58
N ALA A 54 -11.77 10.20 1.56
CA ALA A 54 -12.93 10.59 0.76
C ALA A 54 -13.44 11.99 1.11
N VAL A 55 -13.56 12.29 2.41
CA VAL A 55 -13.97 13.64 2.90
C VAL A 55 -13.08 14.73 2.31
N HIS A 56 -11.77 14.48 2.23
CA HIS A 56 -10.84 15.45 1.64
C HIS A 56 -10.98 15.52 0.11
N LEU A 57 -11.05 14.38 -0.58
CA LEU A 57 -11.20 14.35 -2.05
C LEU A 57 -12.49 14.99 -2.52
N GLU A 58 -13.57 14.84 -1.78
CA GLU A 58 -14.89 15.43 -2.07
C GLU A 58 -15.04 16.85 -1.52
N GLN A 59 -13.99 17.41 -0.90
CA GLN A 59 -13.97 18.74 -0.30
C GLN A 59 -15.10 18.98 0.72
N VAL A 60 -15.51 17.94 1.41
CA VAL A 60 -16.49 18.01 2.50
C VAL A 60 -15.83 18.56 3.74
N MET A 61 -16.42 19.59 4.35
CA MET A 61 -15.92 20.14 5.61
C MET A 61 -16.63 19.48 6.79
N PRO A 62 -15.92 18.64 7.58
CA PRO A 62 -16.49 18.07 8.78
C PRO A 62 -16.72 19.16 9.86
N SER A 63 -17.72 18.98 10.73
CA SER A 63 -18.00 19.92 11.82
C SER A 63 -16.87 20.05 12.84
N ARG A 64 -16.01 19.05 12.94
CA ARG A 64 -14.81 19.05 13.78
C ARG A 64 -13.66 18.41 13.00
N PRO A 65 -12.39 18.84 13.24
CA PRO A 65 -11.23 18.25 12.62
C PRO A 65 -11.15 16.73 12.86
N LEU A 66 -10.91 15.97 11.81
CA LEU A 66 -10.57 14.54 11.90
C LEU A 66 -9.12 14.38 12.37
N THR A 67 -8.70 13.12 12.65
CA THR A 67 -7.34 12.83 13.13
C THR A 67 -6.24 13.36 12.21
N HIS A 68 -6.41 13.21 10.90
CA HIS A 68 -5.42 13.72 9.93
C HIS A 68 -5.42 15.24 9.82
N ASP A 69 -6.57 15.90 10.01
CA ASP A 69 -6.66 17.36 10.06
C ASP A 69 -5.94 17.91 11.31
N LEU A 70 -6.12 17.23 12.46
CA LEU A 70 -5.40 17.55 13.69
C LEU A 70 -3.89 17.39 13.49
N PHE A 71 -3.45 16.30 12.84
CA PHE A 71 -2.05 16.05 12.56
C PHE A 71 -1.42 17.16 11.69
N VAL A 72 -2.09 17.56 10.63
CA VAL A 72 -1.66 18.68 9.78
C VAL A 72 -1.67 20.02 10.55
N SER A 73 -2.63 20.23 11.44
CA SER A 73 -2.64 21.42 12.32
C SER A 73 -1.41 21.47 13.22
N MET A 74 -0.98 20.31 13.75
CA MET A 74 0.29 20.23 14.51
C MET A 74 1.50 20.57 13.64
N PHE A 75 1.54 20.10 12.39
CA PHE A 75 2.60 20.46 11.46
C PHE A 75 2.69 21.99 11.31
N HIS A 76 1.57 22.66 11.09
CA HIS A 76 1.55 24.13 10.97
C HIS A 76 2.00 24.83 12.25
N VAL A 77 1.53 24.39 13.42
CA VAL A 77 1.90 25.00 14.71
C VAL A 77 3.39 24.91 14.98
N TYR A 78 4.01 23.79 14.62
CA TYR A 78 5.44 23.54 14.85
C TYR A 78 6.35 23.84 13.66
N GLY A 79 5.82 24.47 12.62
CA GLY A 79 6.59 24.84 11.43
C GLY A 79 7.16 23.63 10.68
N ILE A 80 6.45 22.50 10.69
CA ILE A 80 6.84 21.30 9.98
C ILE A 80 6.20 21.31 8.60
N GLU A 81 7.01 21.10 7.56
CA GLU A 81 6.58 20.93 6.18
C GLU A 81 6.73 19.47 5.76
N LEU A 82 5.65 18.88 5.23
CA LEU A 82 5.72 17.60 4.54
C LEU A 82 6.20 17.85 3.12
N GLN A 83 7.42 17.44 2.81
CA GLN A 83 8.02 17.63 1.49
C GLN A 83 7.54 16.61 0.46
N ARG A 84 7.39 15.37 0.87
CA ARG A 84 6.91 14.25 0.04
C ARG A 84 6.54 13.04 0.88
N VAL A 85 5.76 12.15 0.28
CA VAL A 85 5.52 10.79 0.77
C VAL A 85 6.14 9.80 -0.21
N VAL A 86 6.79 8.75 0.28
CA VAL A 86 7.32 7.65 -0.54
C VAL A 86 6.76 6.33 -0.06
N ILE A 87 6.01 5.64 -0.91
CA ILE A 87 5.60 4.25 -0.69
C ILE A 87 6.78 3.38 -1.08
N TYR A 88 7.54 2.93 -0.08
CA TYR A 88 8.88 2.35 -0.29
C TYR A 88 8.92 0.82 -0.22
N SER A 89 7.87 0.19 0.28
CA SER A 89 7.87 -1.26 0.48
C SER A 89 6.48 -1.87 0.31
N PHE A 90 6.47 -3.09 -0.24
CA PHE A 90 5.31 -3.97 -0.23
C PHE A 90 5.76 -5.37 0.19
N LYS A 91 5.33 -5.82 1.36
CA LYS A 91 5.69 -7.13 1.92
C LYS A 91 4.48 -7.80 2.55
N ASP A 92 4.27 -9.05 2.23
CA ASP A 92 3.18 -9.87 2.82
C ASP A 92 1.77 -9.27 2.68
N GLY A 93 1.54 -8.52 1.58
CA GLY A 93 0.25 -7.84 1.34
C GLY A 93 0.13 -6.47 2.01
N VAL A 94 1.18 -5.99 2.67
CA VAL A 94 1.19 -4.72 3.40
C VAL A 94 2.12 -3.73 2.72
N PHE A 95 1.59 -2.54 2.44
CA PHE A 95 2.38 -1.39 1.99
C PHE A 95 2.92 -0.62 3.19
N ALA A 96 4.14 -0.10 3.07
CA ALA A 96 4.74 0.83 4.02
C ALA A 96 5.11 2.14 3.31
N ALA A 97 4.95 3.26 4.01
CA ALA A 97 5.23 4.58 3.48
C ALA A 97 6.10 5.39 4.44
N MET A 98 6.89 6.29 3.87
CA MET A 98 7.76 7.23 4.58
C MET A 98 7.31 8.65 4.31
N LEU A 99 7.12 9.44 5.38
CA LEU A 99 6.92 10.87 5.28
C LEU A 99 8.29 11.57 5.41
N HIS A 100 8.65 12.33 4.39
CA HIS A 100 9.84 13.19 4.44
C HIS A 100 9.43 14.59 4.89
N VAL A 101 9.82 14.97 6.07
CA VAL A 101 9.42 16.23 6.68
C VAL A 101 10.64 17.12 6.97
N ASN A 102 10.40 18.44 7.02
CA ASN A 102 11.44 19.43 7.36
C ASN A 102 10.80 20.55 8.20
N ASN A 103 11.48 20.99 9.24
CA ASN A 103 11.05 22.11 10.08
C ASN A 103 11.93 23.37 9.90
N GLY A 104 12.71 23.45 8.82
CA GLY A 104 13.64 24.56 8.57
C GLY A 104 15.00 24.39 9.27
N MET A 105 15.10 23.60 10.33
CA MET A 105 16.36 23.32 11.04
C MET A 105 16.88 21.91 10.77
N ALA A 106 15.98 20.94 10.61
CA ALA A 106 16.32 19.55 10.37
C ALA A 106 15.30 18.86 9.48
N ALA A 107 15.78 17.95 8.63
CA ALA A 107 14.94 17.00 7.91
C ALA A 107 14.81 15.70 8.71
N ALA A 108 13.64 15.06 8.62
CA ALA A 108 13.39 13.78 9.25
C ALA A 108 12.54 12.88 8.34
N GLU A 109 12.69 11.57 8.54
CA GLU A 109 11.91 10.54 7.88
C GLU A 109 11.07 9.83 8.93
N ILE A 110 9.76 9.73 8.70
CA ILE A 110 8.81 9.15 9.64
C ILE A 110 8.10 7.99 8.94
N ASP A 111 8.27 6.78 9.47
CA ASP A 111 7.56 5.60 9.02
C ASP A 111 6.08 5.68 9.34
N SER A 112 5.23 5.22 8.41
CA SER A 112 3.79 5.36 8.51
C SER A 112 3.06 4.27 7.74
N ARG A 113 1.83 3.99 8.15
CA ARG A 113 0.90 3.26 7.28
C ARG A 113 0.64 4.09 6.03
N THR A 114 0.55 3.43 4.89
CA THR A 114 0.37 4.11 3.60
C THR A 114 -0.94 4.93 3.54
N SER A 115 -2.02 4.45 4.17
CA SER A 115 -3.29 5.19 4.25
C SER A 115 -3.17 6.52 4.99
N ASP A 116 -2.41 6.55 6.11
CA ASP A 116 -2.20 7.77 6.89
C ASP A 116 -1.30 8.75 6.15
N ALA A 117 -0.22 8.25 5.56
CA ALA A 117 0.69 9.05 4.75
C ALA A 117 -0.03 9.75 3.60
N ILE A 118 -0.88 9.01 2.86
CA ILE A 118 -1.67 9.57 1.74
C ILE A 118 -2.70 10.58 2.27
N ALA A 119 -3.40 10.28 3.37
CA ALA A 119 -4.38 11.18 3.96
C ALA A 119 -3.77 12.52 4.39
N ILE A 120 -2.52 12.51 4.89
CA ILE A 120 -1.76 13.70 5.25
C ILE A 120 -1.26 14.40 3.99
N ALA A 121 -0.70 13.68 3.02
CA ALA A 121 -0.20 14.23 1.76
C ALA A 121 -1.30 15.00 1.00
N LEU A 122 -2.49 14.43 0.89
CA LEU A 122 -3.64 15.10 0.26
C LEU A 122 -3.98 16.43 0.93
N ARG A 123 -3.90 16.52 2.27
CA ARG A 123 -4.22 17.72 3.04
C ARG A 123 -3.14 18.81 2.97
N THR A 124 -1.90 18.41 2.82
CA THR A 124 -0.75 19.31 2.72
C THR A 124 -0.40 19.69 1.28
N GLY A 125 -0.97 18.98 0.29
CA GLY A 125 -0.60 19.13 -1.12
C GLY A 125 0.79 18.52 -1.45
N ALA A 126 1.35 17.71 -0.55
CA ALA A 126 2.66 17.10 -0.77
C ALA A 126 2.58 16.01 -1.85
N PRO A 127 3.59 15.89 -2.72
CA PRO A 127 3.63 14.87 -3.74
C PRO A 127 3.82 13.46 -3.14
N ILE A 128 3.22 12.48 -3.81
CA ILE A 128 3.28 11.07 -3.44
C ILE A 128 4.11 10.32 -4.48
N TYR A 129 5.06 9.54 -4.01
CA TYR A 129 5.94 8.73 -4.86
C TYR A 129 5.91 7.27 -4.45
N THR A 130 6.38 6.41 -5.37
CA THR A 130 6.72 5.03 -5.09
C THR A 130 8.03 4.64 -5.74
N THR A 131 8.62 3.52 -5.31
CA THR A 131 9.81 2.97 -5.93
C THR A 131 9.44 2.15 -7.18
N PRO A 132 10.35 2.00 -8.17
CA PRO A 132 10.15 1.13 -9.30
C PRO A 132 9.87 -0.32 -8.89
N GLU A 133 10.47 -0.80 -7.80
CA GLU A 133 10.25 -2.14 -7.27
C GLU A 133 8.78 -2.32 -6.80
N VAL A 134 8.26 -1.41 -5.98
CA VAL A 134 6.88 -1.45 -5.53
C VAL A 134 5.92 -1.35 -6.71
N MET A 135 6.18 -0.44 -7.64
CA MET A 135 5.38 -0.28 -8.86
C MET A 135 5.33 -1.58 -9.68
N ALA A 136 6.47 -2.23 -9.90
CA ALA A 136 6.54 -3.48 -10.64
C ALA A 136 5.81 -4.64 -9.95
N LEU A 137 5.84 -4.69 -8.60
CA LEU A 137 5.23 -5.77 -7.83
C LEU A 137 3.71 -5.64 -7.68
N THR A 138 3.18 -4.42 -7.66
CA THR A 138 1.81 -4.17 -7.18
C THR A 138 0.90 -3.52 -8.20
N SER A 139 1.45 -2.91 -9.27
CA SER A 139 0.64 -2.23 -10.26
C SER A 139 0.14 -3.17 -11.35
N TYR A 140 -1.00 -2.81 -11.92
CA TYR A 140 -1.58 -3.42 -13.11
C TYR A 140 -1.83 -2.36 -14.20
N GLU A 141 -1.82 -2.82 -15.46
CA GLU A 141 -2.19 -1.96 -16.58
C GLU A 141 -3.69 -1.73 -16.60
N TRP A 142 -4.09 -0.47 -16.67
CA TRP A 142 -5.50 -0.12 -16.84
C TRP A 142 -5.87 -0.22 -18.34
N ARG A 143 -6.81 -1.11 -18.66
CA ARG A 143 -7.45 -1.15 -20.00
C ARG A 143 -8.86 -0.59 -19.89
N ARG A 144 -9.26 0.22 -20.86
CA ARG A 144 -10.58 0.88 -20.91
C ARG A 144 -11.78 -0.09 -20.93
N ASP A 145 -11.55 -1.36 -21.20
CA ASP A 145 -12.60 -2.38 -21.39
C ASP A 145 -13.20 -2.92 -20.07
N GLY A 146 -12.92 -2.31 -18.95
CA GLY A 146 -13.62 -2.59 -17.68
C GLY A 146 -13.22 -3.89 -16.96
N ASP A 147 -12.34 -4.68 -17.52
CA ASP A 147 -11.85 -5.92 -16.89
C ASP A 147 -10.74 -5.66 -15.87
N TYR A 148 -11.10 -5.00 -14.77
CA TYR A 148 -10.31 -5.12 -13.56
C TYR A 148 -10.49 -6.56 -13.04
N LYS A 149 -9.53 -7.41 -13.32
CA LYS A 149 -9.32 -8.63 -12.53
C LYS A 149 -8.28 -8.28 -11.46
N PRO A 150 -8.70 -8.02 -10.21
CA PRO A 150 -7.74 -7.89 -9.12
C PRO A 150 -6.90 -9.17 -9.17
N GLN A 151 -5.58 -9.04 -9.24
CA GLN A 151 -4.73 -10.18 -8.94
C GLN A 151 -5.10 -10.54 -7.51
N LYS A 152 -5.83 -11.65 -7.35
CA LYS A 152 -6.12 -12.20 -6.03
C LYS A 152 -4.78 -12.24 -5.30
N PRO A 153 -4.71 -11.72 -4.07
CA PRO A 153 -3.49 -11.91 -3.29
C PRO A 153 -3.17 -13.38 -3.39
N VAL A 154 -1.99 -13.70 -3.93
CA VAL A 154 -1.59 -15.09 -4.17
C VAL A 154 -1.65 -15.75 -2.81
N ARG A 155 -2.71 -16.53 -2.57
CA ARG A 155 -2.85 -17.27 -1.32
C ARG A 155 -1.64 -18.16 -1.20
N LEU A 156 -1.15 -18.37 0.00
CA LEU A 156 -0.02 -19.27 0.21
C LEU A 156 -0.27 -20.64 -0.44
N GLU A 157 -1.54 -21.08 -0.45
CA GLU A 157 -1.98 -22.30 -1.08
C GLU A 157 -1.80 -22.33 -2.61
N ASP A 158 -1.85 -21.17 -3.26
CA ASP A 158 -1.74 -21.01 -4.72
C ASP A 158 -0.30 -20.79 -5.18
N MET A 159 0.64 -20.61 -4.23
CA MET A 159 2.05 -20.36 -4.56
C MET A 159 2.74 -21.65 -5.05
N PRO A 160 3.64 -21.55 -6.06
CA PRO A 160 4.53 -22.67 -6.44
C PRO A 160 5.37 -23.12 -5.25
N LEU A 161 5.67 -24.43 -5.19
CA LEU A 161 6.41 -25.07 -4.10
C LEU A 161 7.74 -24.34 -3.82
N GLU A 162 8.50 -24.05 -4.85
CA GLU A 162 9.79 -23.34 -4.77
C GLU A 162 9.68 -21.96 -4.07
N LYS A 163 8.61 -21.21 -4.33
CA LYS A 163 8.37 -19.94 -3.66
C LYS A 163 7.97 -20.09 -2.20
N LEU A 164 7.24 -21.15 -1.87
CA LEU A 164 6.88 -21.47 -0.48
C LEU A 164 8.13 -21.88 0.32
N GLU A 165 9.03 -22.68 -0.26
CA GLU A 165 10.28 -23.08 0.37
C GLU A 165 11.20 -21.90 0.67
N ARG A 166 11.38 -20.98 -0.30
CA ARG A 166 12.13 -19.73 -0.10
C ARG A 166 11.51 -18.85 1.00
N ARG A 167 10.19 -18.85 1.10
CA ARG A 167 9.47 -18.08 2.11
C ARG A 167 9.59 -18.72 3.49
N LEU A 168 9.53 -20.04 3.56
CA LEU A 168 9.79 -20.81 4.77
C LEU A 168 11.18 -20.51 5.33
N GLN A 169 12.22 -20.63 4.49
CA GLN A 169 13.60 -20.33 4.88
C GLN A 169 13.72 -18.90 5.45
N ARG A 170 13.12 -17.92 4.78
CA ARG A 170 13.15 -16.52 5.26
C ARG A 170 12.50 -16.33 6.63
N TYR A 171 11.40 -17.05 6.92
CA TYR A 171 10.76 -16.98 8.22
C TYR A 171 11.59 -17.67 9.30
N VAL A 172 12.25 -18.77 8.97
CA VAL A 172 13.19 -19.46 9.88
C VAL A 172 14.38 -18.57 10.19
N ASP A 173 14.99 -17.93 9.18
CA ASP A 173 16.13 -17.02 9.35
C ASP A 173 15.80 -15.78 10.22
N LYS A 174 14.51 -15.40 10.25
CA LYS A 174 14.00 -14.29 11.06
C LYS A 174 13.38 -14.70 12.39
N GLU A 175 13.48 -15.98 12.74
CA GLU A 175 12.89 -16.56 13.96
C GLU A 175 11.36 -16.36 14.08
N GLU A 176 10.67 -16.14 12.94
CA GLU A 176 9.22 -16.00 12.85
C GLU A 176 8.53 -17.38 12.79
N TYR A 177 8.68 -18.19 13.84
CA TYR A 177 8.32 -19.61 13.85
C TYR A 177 6.84 -19.90 13.60
N GLU A 178 5.92 -19.04 14.04
CA GLU A 178 4.48 -19.22 13.77
C GLU A 178 4.16 -19.10 12.27
N LYS A 179 4.78 -18.13 11.58
CA LYS A 179 4.63 -17.97 10.14
C LYS A 179 5.32 -19.09 9.38
N ALA A 180 6.50 -19.52 9.83
CA ALA A 180 7.21 -20.66 9.27
C ALA A 180 6.37 -21.94 9.36
N ALA A 181 5.78 -22.26 10.52
CA ALA A 181 4.92 -23.43 10.71
C ALA A 181 3.70 -23.43 9.79
N ARG A 182 3.08 -22.26 9.57
CA ARG A 182 1.96 -22.14 8.63
C ARG A 182 2.36 -22.44 7.19
N VAL A 183 3.50 -21.92 6.73
CA VAL A 183 4.03 -22.20 5.38
C VAL A 183 4.43 -23.68 5.25
N GLN A 184 5.08 -24.25 6.26
CA GLN A 184 5.48 -25.66 6.29
C GLN A 184 4.28 -26.61 6.17
N LYS A 185 3.16 -26.30 6.84
CA LYS A 185 1.91 -27.07 6.74
C LYS A 185 1.37 -27.08 5.30
N ILE A 186 1.44 -25.95 4.61
CA ILE A 186 0.98 -25.84 3.22
C ILE A 186 1.90 -26.61 2.27
N ILE A 187 3.21 -26.55 2.49
CA ILE A 187 4.19 -27.36 1.73
C ILE A 187 3.88 -28.85 1.90
N ALA A 188 3.68 -29.31 3.14
CA ALA A 188 3.36 -30.70 3.43
C ALA A 188 2.05 -31.17 2.74
N GLN A 189 1.03 -30.33 2.69
CA GLN A 189 -0.22 -30.62 1.98
C GLN A 189 -0.06 -30.71 0.47
N LYS A 190 0.88 -29.93 -0.11
CA LYS A 190 1.15 -29.97 -1.55
C LYS A 190 2.04 -31.14 -1.98
N THR A 191 2.94 -31.59 -1.09
CA THR A 191 3.85 -32.70 -1.37
C THR A 191 3.23 -34.06 -1.09
N ASN A 192 2.28 -34.15 -0.15
CA ASN A 192 1.51 -35.35 0.12
C ASN A 192 0.01 -35.07 -0.05
N PRO A 193 -0.53 -35.09 -1.29
CA PRO A 193 -1.97 -35.08 -1.47
C PRO A 193 -2.48 -36.43 -0.92
N THR A 194 -3.03 -36.43 0.31
CA THR A 194 -3.79 -37.55 0.81
C THR A 194 -4.86 -37.90 -0.20
N HIS A 195 -4.76 -39.08 -0.81
CA HIS A 195 -5.88 -39.70 -1.53
C HIS A 195 -7.06 -39.70 -0.56
N GLY A 196 -8.06 -38.86 -0.80
CA GLY A 196 -9.38 -39.05 -0.25
C GLY A 196 -9.95 -40.28 -0.95
N GLU A 197 -10.00 -41.37 -0.23
CA GLU A 197 -10.78 -42.54 -0.59
C GLU A 197 -12.24 -42.20 -0.39
N ASP A 198 -13.03 -42.53 -1.40
CA ASP A 198 -14.44 -42.89 -1.49
C ASP A 198 -15.49 -42.15 -0.64
#